data_322836268ee649837cd2a2ac5f848d4e
#
_entry.id   322836268ee649837cd2a2ac5f848d4e
#
_cell.length_a   1.000
_cell.length_b   1.000
_cell.length_c   1.000
_cell.angle_alpha   90.00
_cell.angle_beta   90.00
_cell.angle_gamma   90.00
#
_symmetry.space_group_name_H-M   'P 1'
#
loop_
_entity.id
_entity.type
_entity.pdbx_description
1 polymer ?
#
loop_
_entity_poly.entity_id
_entity_poly.type
_entity_poly.pdbx_seq_one_letter_code
_entity_poly.pdbx_strand_id
1 'polypeptide(L)'
;MARGLLMMNHMNLSVFALMATLVAGCVVGTDDPEVGESSGDENELAVNEIVNQGDKLVVTASALNLRSSGSTSATIIGSLPNGERITAATTSGEDGWVKVTTSDGTGYVFGRYVVREDAAGTTPTSIGGGTCDASRAGGVITSYQKALHDSIAYAEGTRNHSKDGYNVLFSFQLTNSCQSHPNRCLSFGSSCSTAAGRYQFLTATWRSVAGARNLGTFEPENQERGAAYLISTTRRVSVPQNRPLTASEFSNAMSKLSYEWASLPPGRYGQPTKTASQMRATYCSIAGC
;
A
#
# COMPACT_ATOMS: atom_id res chain seq x y z
N MET A 1 -40.21 28.75 -35.78
CA MET A 1 -39.88 28.86 -34.32
C MET A 1 -39.42 27.47 -33.88
N ALA A 2 -38.12 27.23 -33.88
CA ALA A 2 -37.52 25.95 -33.48
C ALA A 2 -36.73 26.20 -32.19
N ARG A 3 -37.15 25.57 -31.10
CA ARG A 3 -36.43 25.57 -29.81
C ARG A 3 -35.37 24.47 -29.84
N GLY A 4 -34.13 24.84 -29.89
CA GLY A 4 -33.01 23.94 -29.69
C GLY A 4 -32.91 23.49 -28.25
N LEU A 5 -32.93 22.18 -28.04
CA LEU A 5 -32.73 21.53 -26.74
C LEU A 5 -31.24 21.33 -26.55
N LEU A 6 -30.64 22.13 -25.65
CA LEU A 6 -29.24 22.01 -25.24
C LEU A 6 -29.13 20.83 -24.28
N MET A 7 -28.58 19.70 -24.73
CA MET A 7 -28.17 18.60 -23.82
C MET A 7 -26.95 19.01 -23.04
N MET A 8 -27.13 19.34 -21.78
CA MET A 8 -26.05 19.46 -20.81
C MET A 8 -25.59 18.04 -20.44
N ASN A 9 -24.38 17.71 -20.89
CA ASN A 9 -23.64 16.54 -20.45
C ASN A 9 -23.34 16.67 -18.95
N HIS A 10 -24.03 15.91 -18.11
CA HIS A 10 -23.70 15.81 -16.69
C HIS A 10 -22.41 15.05 -16.53
N MET A 11 -21.31 15.76 -16.39
CA MET A 11 -20.06 15.26 -15.88
C MET A 11 -20.29 14.86 -14.41
N ASN A 12 -20.38 13.56 -14.14
CA ASN A 12 -20.49 13.01 -12.79
C ASN A 12 -19.20 13.31 -12.01
N LEU A 13 -19.22 14.40 -11.26
CA LEU A 13 -18.21 14.73 -10.26
C LEU A 13 -18.63 14.05 -8.96
N SER A 14 -18.16 12.85 -8.70
CA SER A 14 -18.44 12.12 -7.46
C SER A 14 -17.14 11.67 -6.83
N VAL A 15 -16.44 12.59 -6.16
CA VAL A 15 -15.35 12.23 -5.24
C VAL A 15 -15.45 13.11 -4.00
N PHE A 16 -16.02 12.55 -2.95
CA PHE A 16 -15.95 13.09 -1.61
C PHE A 16 -15.38 12.03 -0.68
N ALA A 17 -14.13 12.22 -0.26
CA ALA A 17 -13.57 11.47 0.84
C ALA A 17 -13.88 12.22 2.15
N LEU A 18 -14.77 11.70 2.97
CA LEU A 18 -15.09 12.28 4.26
C LEU A 18 -14.24 11.63 5.36
N MET A 19 -13.69 12.44 6.23
CA MET A 19 -13.00 12.00 7.44
C MET A 19 -13.91 11.17 8.32
N ALA A 20 -13.53 9.93 8.61
CA ALA A 20 -13.97 9.24 9.81
C ALA A 20 -13.06 9.70 10.95
N THR A 21 -13.57 10.50 11.87
CA THR A 21 -12.95 10.71 13.17
C THR A 21 -13.06 9.42 13.96
N LEU A 22 -12.05 8.56 13.87
CA LEU A 22 -11.85 7.51 14.86
C LEU A 22 -11.26 8.16 16.10
N VAL A 23 -12.09 8.28 17.14
CA VAL A 23 -11.59 8.47 18.51
C VAL A 23 -10.98 7.13 18.92
N ALA A 24 -9.71 6.94 18.65
CA ALA A 24 -8.90 5.91 19.25
C ALA A 24 -8.42 6.45 20.59
N GLY A 25 -8.78 5.76 21.67
CA GLY A 25 -8.31 6.07 23.03
C GLY A 25 -6.78 6.14 23.05
N CYS A 26 -6.27 7.24 23.58
CA CYS A 26 -4.87 7.44 23.89
C CYS A 26 -4.42 6.38 24.90
N VAL A 27 -3.51 5.51 24.47
CA VAL A 27 -2.49 4.97 25.36
C VAL A 27 -1.31 5.93 25.26
N VAL A 28 -1.03 6.63 26.34
CA VAL A 28 0.14 7.50 26.49
C VAL A 28 1.37 6.59 26.49
N GLY A 29 2.04 6.52 25.35
CA GLY A 29 3.40 6.04 25.24
C GLY A 29 4.33 7.26 25.27
N THR A 30 5.24 7.26 26.22
CA THR A 30 6.26 8.30 26.44
C THR A 30 7.08 8.53 25.18
N ASP A 31 7.09 9.78 24.74
CA ASP A 31 7.92 10.30 23.67
C ASP A 31 9.41 10.11 24.03
N ASP A 32 10.08 9.23 23.30
CA ASP A 32 11.54 9.26 23.20
C ASP A 32 11.88 10.07 21.95
N PRO A 33 12.69 11.13 22.04
CA PRO A 33 13.03 11.95 20.88
C PRO A 33 13.91 11.14 19.95
N GLU A 34 13.36 10.71 18.82
CA GLU A 34 14.15 10.17 17.72
C GLU A 34 15.08 11.28 17.21
N VAL A 35 16.36 11.08 17.44
CA VAL A 35 17.42 11.96 16.98
C VAL A 35 17.49 11.85 15.46
N GLY A 36 17.00 12.89 14.77
CA GLY A 36 17.41 13.30 13.44
C GLY A 36 17.19 12.26 12.31
N GLU A 37 15.96 12.09 11.85
CA GLU A 37 15.75 11.71 10.46
C GLU A 37 16.15 12.89 9.56
N SER A 38 17.40 12.89 9.13
CA SER A 38 17.84 13.70 8.02
C SER A 38 17.13 13.19 6.77
N SER A 39 16.34 14.05 6.14
CA SER A 39 15.78 13.87 4.81
C SER A 39 16.93 13.63 3.82
N GLY A 40 17.16 12.38 3.46
CA GLY A 40 18.15 11.97 2.48
C GLY A 40 17.60 10.80 1.67
N ASP A 41 17.48 11.05 0.40
CA ASP A 41 17.28 10.15 -0.73
C ASP A 41 16.65 8.77 -0.48
N GLU A 42 15.38 8.69 -0.89
CA GLU A 42 14.53 7.52 -0.89
C GLU A 42 14.95 6.52 -1.98
N ASN A 43 15.98 5.74 -1.71
CA ASN A 43 16.27 4.53 -2.48
C ASN A 43 16.18 3.32 -1.56
N GLU A 44 15.04 3.19 -0.86
CA GLU A 44 14.73 2.04 -0.03
C GLU A 44 14.24 0.88 -0.88
N LEU A 45 15.14 0.00 -1.24
CA LEU A 45 14.81 -1.33 -1.74
C LEU A 45 14.32 -2.18 -0.56
N ALA A 46 13.01 -2.40 -0.49
CA ALA A 46 12.45 -3.31 0.49
C ALA A 46 12.89 -4.74 0.17
N VAL A 47 13.60 -5.37 1.09
CA VAL A 47 13.83 -6.80 1.05
C VAL A 47 12.52 -7.50 1.32
N ASN A 48 11.78 -7.82 0.26
CA ASN A 48 10.63 -8.73 0.28
C ASN A 48 11.09 -10.19 0.13
N GLU A 49 12.39 -10.42 0.11
CA GLU A 49 12.99 -11.73 0.04
C GLU A 49 13.41 -12.17 1.44
N ILE A 50 13.15 -13.43 1.74
CA ILE A 50 13.72 -14.06 2.92
C ILE A 50 15.24 -13.91 2.81
N VAL A 51 15.83 -13.14 3.73
CA VAL A 51 17.28 -13.05 3.87
C VAL A 51 17.74 -14.38 4.47
N ASN A 52 18.55 -15.12 3.74
CA ASN A 52 19.07 -16.40 4.21
C ASN A 52 20.38 -16.21 5.00
N GLN A 53 20.64 -17.11 5.92
CA GLN A 53 21.93 -17.13 6.60
C GLN A 53 23.08 -17.17 5.57
N GLY A 54 24.04 -16.26 5.74
CA GLY A 54 25.20 -16.15 4.86
C GLY A 54 25.05 -15.12 3.73
N ASP A 55 23.85 -14.60 3.48
CA ASP A 55 23.66 -13.55 2.50
C ASP A 55 24.52 -12.33 2.83
N LYS A 56 25.18 -11.79 1.80
CA LYS A 56 25.89 -10.52 1.86
C LYS A 56 24.92 -9.39 1.63
N LEU A 57 24.92 -8.43 2.54
CA LEU A 57 23.98 -7.32 2.54
C LEU A 57 24.75 -5.99 2.56
N VAL A 58 24.12 -4.97 1.99
CA VAL A 58 24.62 -3.59 1.98
C VAL A 58 23.58 -2.69 2.62
N VAL A 59 24.02 -1.83 3.54
CA VAL A 59 23.17 -0.83 4.21
C VAL A 59 22.76 0.25 3.23
N THR A 60 21.47 0.56 3.15
CA THR A 60 20.90 1.61 2.27
C THR A 60 20.50 2.87 3.03
N ALA A 61 20.22 2.78 4.32
CA ALA A 61 19.93 3.94 5.16
C ALA A 61 21.17 4.82 5.35
N SER A 62 21.01 6.12 5.54
CA SER A 62 22.12 7.05 5.84
C SER A 62 22.89 6.67 7.14
N ALA A 63 22.13 6.16 8.13
CA ALA A 63 22.65 5.54 9.34
C ALA A 63 21.62 4.50 9.81
N LEU A 64 22.06 3.25 10.00
CA LEU A 64 21.21 2.15 10.41
C LEU A 64 21.58 1.70 11.82
N ASN A 65 20.63 1.75 12.74
CA ASN A 65 20.85 1.28 14.10
C ASN A 65 21.08 -0.23 14.15
N LEU A 66 22.20 -0.64 14.72
CA LEU A 66 22.48 -2.02 15.12
C LEU A 66 21.98 -2.21 16.55
N ARG A 67 21.09 -3.20 16.77
CA ARG A 67 20.42 -3.40 18.05
C ARG A 67 20.75 -4.75 18.67
N SER A 68 20.60 -4.83 19.97
CA SER A 68 20.89 -6.06 20.75
C SER A 68 19.87 -7.18 20.51
N SER A 69 18.66 -6.86 20.06
CA SER A 69 17.63 -7.83 19.66
C SER A 69 16.73 -7.26 18.56
N GLY A 70 15.88 -8.09 17.95
CA GLY A 70 14.96 -7.72 16.86
C GLY A 70 13.75 -6.93 17.36
N SER A 71 13.96 -5.73 17.90
CA SER A 71 12.88 -4.85 18.39
C SER A 71 13.33 -3.39 18.34
N THR A 72 12.37 -2.49 18.05
CA THR A 72 12.60 -1.04 18.13
C THR A 72 12.91 -0.56 19.56
N SER A 73 12.44 -1.28 20.58
CA SER A 73 12.74 -1.00 21.99
C SER A 73 14.08 -1.59 22.47
N ALA A 74 14.77 -2.40 21.65
CA ALA A 74 16.05 -2.99 22.01
C ALA A 74 17.17 -1.93 22.05
N THR A 75 18.13 -2.14 22.94
CA THR A 75 19.30 -1.26 23.09
C THR A 75 20.05 -1.13 21.76
N ILE A 76 20.33 0.10 21.34
CA ILE A 76 21.22 0.38 20.21
C ILE A 76 22.65 0.10 20.66
N ILE A 77 23.33 -0.82 19.99
CA ILE A 77 24.68 -1.27 20.28
C ILE A 77 25.71 -0.77 19.26
N GLY A 78 25.24 -0.14 18.18
CA GLY A 78 26.08 0.43 17.13
C GLY A 78 25.25 1.15 16.07
N SER A 79 25.94 1.78 15.13
CA SER A 79 25.32 2.44 13.97
C SER A 79 26.15 2.12 12.73
N LEU A 80 25.47 1.69 11.67
CA LEU A 80 26.09 1.26 10.42
C LEU A 80 25.86 2.35 9.36
N PRO A 81 26.90 2.88 8.73
CA PRO A 81 26.76 3.91 7.70
C PRO A 81 26.19 3.34 6.39
N ASN A 82 25.71 4.22 5.53
CA ASN A 82 25.31 3.86 4.17
C ASN A 82 26.45 3.18 3.41
N GLY A 83 26.13 2.11 2.69
CA GLY A 83 27.11 1.34 1.91
C GLY A 83 27.92 0.32 2.72
N GLU A 84 27.73 0.23 4.03
CA GLU A 84 28.41 -0.78 4.83
C GLU A 84 27.96 -2.19 4.43
N ARG A 85 28.95 -3.09 4.32
CA ARG A 85 28.73 -4.49 3.98
C ARG A 85 28.65 -5.33 5.24
N ILE A 86 27.55 -6.05 5.39
CA ILE A 86 27.27 -6.90 6.53
C ILE A 86 26.84 -8.29 6.05
N THR A 87 26.86 -9.27 6.93
CA THR A 87 26.46 -10.65 6.58
C THR A 87 25.30 -11.08 7.46
N ALA A 88 24.26 -11.66 6.86
CA ALA A 88 23.16 -12.26 7.60
C ALA A 88 23.65 -13.45 8.44
N ALA A 89 23.51 -13.36 9.75
CA ALA A 89 23.93 -14.39 10.70
C ALA A 89 22.89 -15.52 10.82
N THR A 90 21.64 -15.24 10.52
CA THR A 90 20.53 -16.19 10.49
C THR A 90 19.59 -15.84 9.35
N THR A 91 18.73 -16.77 8.94
CA THR A 91 17.60 -16.48 8.08
C THR A 91 16.66 -15.50 8.80
N SER A 92 16.15 -14.48 8.09
CA SER A 92 15.24 -13.49 8.66
C SER A 92 13.94 -14.14 9.13
N GLY A 93 13.41 -13.64 10.25
CA GLY A 93 12.07 -13.99 10.70
C GLY A 93 10.97 -13.21 9.95
N GLU A 94 9.71 -13.56 10.22
CA GLU A 94 8.54 -12.87 9.67
C GLU A 94 8.35 -11.45 10.23
N ASP A 95 9.07 -11.10 11.29
CA ASP A 95 9.05 -9.81 11.97
C ASP A 95 9.87 -8.70 11.27
N GLY A 96 10.55 -9.06 10.18
CA GLY A 96 11.36 -8.13 9.37
C GLY A 96 12.74 -7.80 9.97
N TRP A 97 13.10 -8.37 11.13
CA TRP A 97 14.43 -8.19 11.71
C TRP A 97 15.42 -9.22 11.17
N VAL A 98 16.62 -8.76 10.87
CA VAL A 98 17.72 -9.60 10.38
C VAL A 98 18.84 -9.57 11.41
N LYS A 99 19.22 -10.74 11.92
CA LYS A 99 20.44 -10.87 12.71
C LYS A 99 21.63 -10.81 11.76
N VAL A 100 22.57 -9.92 12.00
CA VAL A 100 23.73 -9.68 11.13
C VAL A 100 25.04 -9.75 11.90
N THR A 101 26.08 -10.10 11.17
CA THR A 101 27.47 -9.96 11.61
C THR A 101 28.09 -8.78 10.87
N THR A 102 28.69 -7.89 11.60
CA THR A 102 29.42 -6.69 11.15
C THR A 102 30.89 -6.79 11.51
N SER A 103 31.71 -5.80 11.14
CA SER A 103 33.09 -5.67 11.60
C SER A 103 33.21 -5.59 13.13
N ASP A 104 32.21 -4.99 13.78
CA ASP A 104 32.23 -4.67 15.22
C ASP A 104 31.48 -5.68 16.09
N GLY A 105 30.90 -6.71 15.48
CA GLY A 105 30.19 -7.77 16.18
C GLY A 105 28.87 -8.19 15.56
N THR A 106 28.01 -8.76 16.38
CA THR A 106 26.72 -9.30 15.94
C THR A 106 25.57 -8.52 16.58
N GLY A 107 24.57 -8.19 15.81
CA GLY A 107 23.37 -7.50 16.28
C GLY A 107 22.19 -7.71 15.34
N TYR A 108 21.17 -6.90 15.50
CA TYR A 108 19.97 -6.94 14.69
C TYR A 108 19.78 -5.60 13.96
N VAL A 109 19.43 -5.69 12.69
CA VAL A 109 19.04 -4.55 11.86
C VAL A 109 17.64 -4.80 11.30
N PHE A 110 16.92 -3.73 10.98
CA PHE A 110 15.64 -3.87 10.32
C PHE A 110 15.85 -4.06 8.83
N GLY A 111 15.37 -5.18 8.28
CA GLY A 111 15.69 -5.66 6.93
C GLY A 111 15.33 -4.72 5.79
N ARG A 112 14.37 -3.81 6.00
CA ARG A 112 14.01 -2.80 4.99
C ARG A 112 15.14 -1.82 4.65
N TYR A 113 16.17 -1.73 5.46
CA TYR A 113 17.30 -0.81 5.29
C TYR A 113 18.58 -1.50 4.80
N VAL A 114 18.46 -2.71 4.31
CA VAL A 114 19.55 -3.46 3.70
C VAL A 114 19.12 -4.10 2.38
N VAL A 115 20.09 -4.27 1.46
CA VAL A 115 19.88 -4.98 0.18
C VAL A 115 20.96 -6.05 0.04
N ARG A 116 20.72 -7.08 -0.78
CA ARG A 116 21.77 -8.07 -1.07
C ARG A 116 22.90 -7.43 -1.89
N GLU A 117 24.11 -7.86 -1.64
CA GLU A 117 25.31 -7.34 -2.30
C GLU A 117 25.29 -7.63 -3.82
N ASP A 118 24.76 -8.76 -4.24
CA ASP A 118 24.54 -9.11 -5.65
C ASP A 118 23.53 -8.19 -6.33
N ALA A 119 22.52 -7.71 -5.60
CA ALA A 119 21.61 -6.65 -6.06
C ALA A 119 22.27 -5.26 -6.07
N ALA A 120 23.25 -5.02 -5.17
CA ALA A 120 24.00 -3.75 -5.10
C ALA A 120 25.14 -3.66 -6.14
N GLY A 121 25.63 -4.80 -6.66
CA GLY A 121 26.73 -4.86 -7.63
C GLY A 121 26.30 -4.73 -9.10
N THR A 122 25.06 -4.94 -9.41
CA THR A 122 24.48 -4.34 -10.59
C THR A 122 24.25 -2.88 -10.23
N THR A 123 25.01 -1.96 -10.87
CA THR A 123 24.53 -0.58 -11.04
C THR A 123 23.03 -0.74 -11.22
N PRO A 124 22.16 -0.13 -10.37
CA PRO A 124 20.77 -0.22 -10.65
C PRO A 124 20.62 0.30 -12.05
N THR A 125 20.67 -0.61 -13.02
CA THR A 125 20.02 -0.36 -14.29
C THR A 125 18.66 0.02 -13.80
N SER A 126 18.36 1.32 -13.84
CA SER A 126 17.08 1.88 -13.50
C SER A 126 16.04 0.81 -13.81
N ILE A 127 15.71 -0.03 -12.85
CA ILE A 127 14.46 -0.74 -12.89
C ILE A 127 13.53 0.44 -12.73
N GLY A 128 13.12 0.97 -13.90
CA GLY A 128 12.66 2.31 -14.14
C GLY A 128 11.92 2.84 -12.95
N GLY A 129 12.43 3.94 -12.40
CA GLY A 129 11.95 4.52 -11.16
C GLY A 129 10.44 4.45 -11.16
N GLY A 130 9.84 4.00 -10.05
CA GLY A 130 8.45 3.60 -9.90
C GLY A 130 7.52 4.20 -10.93
N THR A 131 7.28 3.47 -11.99
CA THR A 131 6.53 3.97 -13.16
C THR A 131 5.03 3.83 -12.97
N CYS A 132 4.61 3.23 -11.82
CA CYS A 132 3.23 2.81 -11.62
C CYS A 132 2.74 1.91 -12.77
N ASP A 133 3.59 1.05 -13.29
CA ASP A 133 3.26 0.18 -14.43
C ASP A 133 2.24 -0.88 -14.03
N ALA A 134 1.03 -0.76 -14.55
CA ALA A 134 -0.08 -1.66 -14.24
C ALA A 134 0.22 -3.14 -14.55
N SER A 135 1.14 -3.45 -15.47
CA SER A 135 1.52 -4.84 -15.78
C SER A 135 2.13 -5.58 -14.58
N ARG A 136 2.74 -4.85 -13.65
CA ARG A 136 3.33 -5.41 -12.41
C ARG A 136 2.29 -5.98 -11.44
N ALA A 137 1.03 -5.62 -11.57
CA ALA A 137 -0.07 -6.21 -10.81
C ALA A 137 -0.45 -7.64 -11.26
N GLY A 138 0.04 -8.06 -12.43
CA GLY A 138 -0.29 -9.36 -13.00
C GLY A 138 0.16 -10.53 -12.11
N GLY A 139 -0.75 -11.49 -11.83
CA GLY A 139 -0.43 -12.71 -11.10
C GLY A 139 -0.29 -12.56 -9.58
N VAL A 140 -0.42 -11.35 -9.03
CA VAL A 140 -0.30 -11.09 -7.58
C VAL A 140 -1.46 -11.70 -6.79
N ILE A 141 -2.65 -11.70 -7.38
CA ILE A 141 -3.89 -12.20 -6.81
C ILE A 141 -4.62 -13.10 -7.81
N THR A 142 -5.54 -13.94 -7.32
CA THR A 142 -6.34 -14.83 -8.18
C THR A 142 -7.33 -14.03 -9.04
N SER A 143 -7.86 -14.65 -10.11
CA SER A 143 -8.83 -13.99 -11.00
C SER A 143 -10.10 -13.54 -10.26
N TYR A 144 -10.60 -14.32 -9.31
CA TYR A 144 -11.78 -13.95 -8.53
C TYR A 144 -11.50 -12.87 -7.47
N GLN A 145 -10.30 -12.86 -6.90
CA GLN A 145 -9.84 -11.73 -6.07
C GLN A 145 -9.74 -10.48 -6.94
N LYS A 146 -9.13 -10.59 -8.13
CA LYS A 146 -9.03 -9.47 -9.06
C LYS A 146 -10.40 -8.88 -9.42
N ALA A 147 -11.41 -9.72 -9.64
CA ALA A 147 -12.76 -9.24 -9.92
C ALA A 147 -13.34 -8.39 -8.77
N LEU A 148 -13.08 -8.78 -7.50
CA LEU A 148 -13.48 -7.99 -6.33
C LEU A 148 -12.68 -6.70 -6.23
N HIS A 149 -11.36 -6.76 -6.44
CA HIS A 149 -10.46 -5.60 -6.45
C HIS A 149 -10.84 -4.59 -7.55
N ASP A 150 -11.12 -5.08 -8.76
CA ASP A 150 -11.59 -4.25 -9.88
C ASP A 150 -12.95 -3.58 -9.58
N SER A 151 -13.81 -4.26 -8.81
CA SER A 151 -15.08 -3.68 -8.36
C SER A 151 -14.85 -2.54 -7.35
N ILE A 152 -13.88 -2.68 -6.45
CA ILE A 152 -13.50 -1.60 -5.53
C ILE A 152 -12.92 -0.41 -6.32
N ALA A 153 -11.99 -0.65 -7.24
CA ALA A 153 -11.43 0.40 -8.10
C ALA A 153 -12.49 1.09 -8.96
N TYR A 154 -13.53 0.35 -9.40
CA TYR A 154 -14.68 0.93 -10.08
C TYR A 154 -15.48 1.86 -9.15
N ALA A 155 -15.69 1.47 -7.91
CA ALA A 155 -16.38 2.32 -6.94
C ALA A 155 -15.59 3.60 -6.63
N GLU A 156 -14.27 3.50 -6.49
CA GLU A 156 -13.35 4.62 -6.29
C GLU A 156 -13.19 5.50 -7.54
N GLY A 157 -13.67 5.05 -8.72
CA GLY A 157 -13.55 5.76 -9.98
C GLY A 157 -12.16 5.66 -10.63
N THR A 158 -11.28 4.84 -10.09
CA THR A 158 -9.88 4.73 -10.52
C THR A 158 -9.66 3.67 -11.60
N ARG A 159 -10.57 2.68 -11.70
CA ARG A 159 -10.49 1.63 -12.72
C ARG A 159 -10.51 2.22 -14.12
N ASN A 160 -9.60 1.78 -14.97
CA ASN A 160 -9.38 2.27 -16.33
C ASN A 160 -8.97 3.76 -16.42
N HIS A 161 -8.71 4.42 -15.28
CA HIS A 161 -8.09 5.73 -15.29
C HIS A 161 -6.58 5.57 -15.40
N SER A 162 -5.84 6.58 -15.81
CA SER A 162 -4.39 6.55 -16.04
C SER A 162 -3.65 5.40 -15.32
N LYS A 163 -2.90 4.57 -16.07
CA LYS A 163 -2.20 3.39 -15.55
C LYS A 163 -3.10 2.48 -14.69
N ASP A 164 -4.34 2.33 -15.11
CA ASP A 164 -5.39 1.57 -14.42
C ASP A 164 -5.61 1.99 -12.95
N GLY A 165 -5.39 3.27 -12.65
CA GLY A 165 -5.62 3.87 -11.35
C GLY A 165 -4.44 3.85 -10.39
N TYR A 166 -3.38 3.10 -10.66
CA TYR A 166 -2.28 2.94 -9.71
C TYR A 166 -1.52 4.23 -9.40
N ASN A 167 -1.55 5.21 -10.30
CA ASN A 167 -0.93 6.52 -10.10
C ASN A 167 -1.93 7.66 -9.85
N VAL A 168 -3.17 7.34 -9.54
CA VAL A 168 -4.24 8.32 -9.33
C VAL A 168 -4.22 8.80 -7.87
N LEU A 169 -4.22 10.11 -7.68
CA LEU A 169 -4.39 10.78 -6.40
C LEU A 169 -5.83 11.21 -6.21
N PHE A 170 -6.15 11.69 -5.00
CA PHE A 170 -7.42 12.36 -4.73
C PHE A 170 -7.72 13.43 -5.79
N SER A 171 -8.98 13.60 -6.15
CA SER A 171 -9.45 14.51 -7.22
C SER A 171 -8.85 14.20 -8.60
N PHE A 172 -8.49 12.94 -8.86
CA PHE A 172 -7.95 12.46 -10.14
C PHE A 172 -6.66 13.14 -10.60
N GLN A 173 -5.93 13.80 -9.69
CA GLN A 173 -4.56 14.21 -9.99
C GLN A 173 -3.68 12.96 -10.15
N LEU A 174 -2.54 13.13 -10.79
CA LEU A 174 -1.64 12.00 -11.08
C LEU A 174 -0.30 12.20 -10.36
N THR A 175 0.31 11.09 -9.96
CA THR A 175 1.72 11.04 -9.59
C THR A 175 2.54 10.40 -10.71
N ASN A 176 3.81 10.79 -10.80
CA ASN A 176 4.75 10.20 -11.76
C ASN A 176 5.57 9.05 -11.15
N SER A 177 5.42 8.81 -9.84
CA SER A 177 6.18 7.79 -9.13
C SER A 177 5.29 7.00 -8.17
N CYS A 178 5.50 5.69 -8.13
CA CYS A 178 4.94 4.75 -7.17
C CYS A 178 6.03 4.12 -6.29
N GLN A 179 7.20 4.76 -6.16
CA GLN A 179 8.24 4.29 -5.23
C GLN A 179 7.73 4.33 -3.78
N SER A 180 7.02 5.38 -3.43
CA SER A 180 6.40 5.53 -2.12
C SER A 180 4.97 6.04 -2.26
N HIS A 181 4.16 5.91 -1.20
CA HIS A 181 2.86 6.56 -1.13
C HIS A 181 3.07 8.08 -1.21
N PRO A 182 2.41 8.81 -2.14
CA PRO A 182 2.72 10.21 -2.41
C PRO A 182 2.55 11.16 -1.24
N ASN A 183 1.79 10.80 -0.22
CA ASN A 183 1.56 11.58 1.00
C ASN A 183 1.20 13.07 0.75
N ARG A 184 0.54 13.33 -0.37
CA ARG A 184 0.11 14.68 -0.77
C ARG A 184 -1.29 14.95 -0.25
N CYS A 185 -1.44 15.94 0.63
CA CYS A 185 -2.75 16.37 1.10
C CYS A 185 -3.38 17.31 0.08
N LEU A 186 -4.32 16.81 -0.71
CA LEU A 186 -5.02 17.57 -1.74
C LEU A 186 -6.31 18.15 -1.17
N SER A 187 -6.45 19.48 -1.26
CA SER A 187 -7.53 20.23 -0.62
C SER A 187 -8.89 19.91 -1.21
N PHE A 188 -9.91 19.83 -0.35
CA PHE A 188 -11.32 19.91 -0.71
C PHE A 188 -12.12 20.61 0.41
N GLY A 189 -12.83 21.67 0.08
CA GLY A 189 -13.46 22.53 1.08
C GLY A 189 -12.44 23.03 2.11
N SER A 190 -12.75 22.89 3.39
CA SER A 190 -11.85 23.24 4.51
C SER A 190 -10.90 22.11 4.94
N SER A 191 -10.90 20.99 4.23
CA SER A 191 -10.12 19.78 4.54
C SER A 191 -9.20 19.40 3.40
N CYS A 192 -8.44 18.34 3.56
CA CYS A 192 -7.68 17.73 2.48
C CYS A 192 -7.65 16.19 2.61
N SER A 193 -7.34 15.51 1.51
CA SER A 193 -7.21 14.06 1.45
C SER A 193 -5.86 13.64 0.90
N THR A 194 -5.28 12.61 1.51
CA THR A 194 -4.04 11.96 1.06
C THR A 194 -4.31 10.69 0.26
N ALA A 195 -5.56 10.46 -0.16
CA ALA A 195 -5.93 9.26 -0.89
C ALA A 195 -5.13 9.11 -2.18
N ALA A 196 -4.58 7.93 -2.41
CA ALA A 196 -3.74 7.65 -3.56
C ALA A 196 -3.85 6.20 -4.03
N GLY A 197 -3.50 6.00 -5.30
CA GLY A 197 -3.46 4.71 -5.96
C GLY A 197 -4.83 4.18 -6.35
N ARG A 198 -4.81 2.97 -6.89
CA ARG A 198 -6.00 2.29 -7.42
C ARG A 198 -7.11 2.14 -6.39
N TYR A 199 -6.77 1.99 -5.12
CA TYR A 199 -7.68 1.76 -4.00
C TYR A 199 -7.81 2.98 -3.09
N GLN A 200 -7.32 4.14 -3.50
CA GLN A 200 -7.38 5.39 -2.76
C GLN A 200 -6.95 5.24 -1.29
N PHE A 201 -5.80 4.57 -1.07
CA PHE A 201 -5.22 4.44 0.25
C PHE A 201 -4.93 5.82 0.86
N LEU A 202 -5.40 6.07 2.06
CA LEU A 202 -4.90 7.17 2.87
C LEU A 202 -3.49 6.85 3.37
N THR A 203 -2.65 7.87 3.55
CA THR A 203 -1.26 7.69 4.02
C THR A 203 -1.17 6.85 5.30
N ALA A 204 -2.03 7.11 6.29
CA ALA A 204 -2.03 6.34 7.54
C ALA A 204 -2.39 4.87 7.32
N THR A 205 -3.42 4.60 6.49
CA THR A 205 -3.82 3.24 6.11
C THR A 205 -2.69 2.53 5.38
N TRP A 206 -2.07 3.20 4.40
CA TRP A 206 -0.95 2.62 3.67
C TRP A 206 0.23 2.28 4.57
N ARG A 207 0.66 3.20 5.42
CA ARG A 207 1.76 2.95 6.37
C ARG A 207 1.49 1.73 7.26
N SER A 208 0.27 1.61 7.80
CA SER A 208 -0.13 0.46 8.61
C SER A 208 -0.07 -0.84 7.82
N VAL A 209 -0.64 -0.85 6.61
CA VAL A 209 -0.66 -2.03 5.73
C VAL A 209 0.74 -2.39 5.26
N ALA A 210 1.51 -1.40 4.80
CA ALA A 210 2.87 -1.59 4.32
C ALA A 210 3.77 -2.15 5.44
N GLY A 211 3.65 -1.63 6.66
CA GLY A 211 4.36 -2.16 7.82
C GLY A 211 3.95 -3.60 8.15
N ALA A 212 2.64 -3.89 8.16
CA ALA A 212 2.13 -5.23 8.48
C ALA A 212 2.50 -6.29 7.44
N ARG A 213 2.72 -5.89 6.18
CA ARG A 213 3.00 -6.78 5.04
C ARG A 213 4.39 -6.62 4.46
N ASN A 214 5.21 -5.77 5.07
CA ASN A 214 6.56 -5.44 4.58
C ASN A 214 6.56 -5.02 3.10
N LEU A 215 5.68 -4.07 2.74
CA LEU A 215 5.55 -3.57 1.38
C LEU A 215 6.45 -2.32 1.23
N GLY A 216 7.58 -2.48 0.56
CA GLY A 216 8.58 -1.42 0.47
C GLY A 216 8.25 -0.28 -0.48
N THR A 217 7.40 -0.52 -1.47
CA THR A 217 7.03 0.49 -2.48
C THR A 217 5.52 0.59 -2.61
N PHE A 218 5.05 1.68 -3.22
CA PHE A 218 3.64 1.87 -3.58
C PHE A 218 3.32 1.36 -4.99
N GLU A 219 4.19 0.53 -5.57
CA GLU A 219 4.02 -0.04 -6.90
C GLU A 219 2.75 -0.89 -7.02
N PRO A 220 2.21 -1.10 -8.23
CA PRO A 220 0.95 -1.80 -8.45
C PRO A 220 0.82 -3.14 -7.75
N GLU A 221 1.86 -3.98 -7.78
CA GLU A 221 1.85 -5.27 -7.10
C GLU A 221 1.70 -5.14 -5.58
N ASN A 222 2.25 -4.09 -4.98
CA ASN A 222 2.13 -3.84 -3.55
C ASN A 222 0.78 -3.20 -3.20
N GLN A 223 0.22 -2.37 -4.07
CA GLN A 223 -1.15 -1.88 -3.90
C GLN A 223 -2.15 -3.05 -3.92
N GLU A 224 -1.96 -4.05 -4.82
CA GLU A 224 -2.77 -5.27 -4.84
C GLU A 224 -2.63 -6.07 -3.53
N ARG A 225 -1.40 -6.29 -3.05
CA ARG A 225 -1.15 -6.98 -1.77
C ARG A 225 -1.74 -6.23 -0.59
N GLY A 226 -1.64 -4.91 -0.60
CA GLY A 226 -2.22 -4.04 0.42
C GLY A 226 -3.74 -4.13 0.46
N ALA A 227 -4.40 -4.05 -0.68
CA ALA A 227 -5.85 -4.21 -0.78
C ALA A 227 -6.29 -5.62 -0.37
N ALA A 228 -5.57 -6.66 -0.80
CA ALA A 228 -5.84 -8.04 -0.40
C ALA A 228 -5.74 -8.22 1.13
N TYR A 229 -4.77 -7.58 1.78
CA TYR A 229 -4.64 -7.60 3.25
C TYR A 229 -5.83 -6.91 3.93
N LEU A 230 -6.24 -5.73 3.47
CA LEU A 230 -7.42 -5.05 4.03
C LEU A 230 -8.68 -5.91 3.86
N ILE A 231 -8.87 -6.52 2.69
CA ILE A 231 -10.02 -7.38 2.39
C ILE A 231 -10.01 -8.62 3.30
N SER A 232 -8.94 -9.39 3.27
CA SER A 232 -8.90 -10.72 3.90
C SER A 232 -8.67 -10.65 5.42
N THR A 233 -7.75 -9.82 5.87
CA THR A 233 -7.30 -9.77 7.26
C THR A 233 -8.09 -8.74 8.06
N THR A 234 -8.14 -7.49 7.59
CA THR A 234 -8.80 -6.42 8.34
C THR A 234 -10.31 -6.58 8.32
N ARG A 235 -10.91 -6.84 7.14
CA ARG A 235 -12.36 -6.94 6.96
C ARG A 235 -12.87 -8.37 6.97
N ARG A 236 -11.99 -9.37 7.02
CA ARG A 236 -12.34 -10.79 7.12
C ARG A 236 -13.31 -11.22 6.03
N VAL A 237 -13.00 -10.81 4.79
CA VAL A 237 -13.71 -11.24 3.58
C VAL A 237 -12.90 -12.33 2.89
N SER A 238 -13.47 -13.52 2.79
CA SER A 238 -12.88 -14.63 2.05
C SER A 238 -13.40 -14.64 0.62
N VAL A 239 -12.50 -14.73 -0.35
CA VAL A 239 -12.84 -14.89 -1.78
C VAL A 239 -12.45 -16.30 -2.20
N PRO A 240 -13.37 -17.14 -2.68
CA PRO A 240 -13.07 -18.46 -3.19
C PRO A 240 -12.05 -18.40 -4.34
N GLN A 241 -11.17 -19.40 -4.43
CA GLN A 241 -10.14 -19.43 -5.48
C GLN A 241 -10.64 -20.04 -6.80
N ASN A 242 -11.69 -20.85 -6.73
CA ASN A 242 -12.17 -21.69 -7.84
C ASN A 242 -13.56 -21.32 -8.37
N ARG A 243 -14.20 -20.32 -7.81
CA ARG A 243 -15.52 -19.83 -8.25
C ARG A 243 -15.72 -18.36 -7.87
N PRO A 244 -16.64 -17.67 -8.54
CA PRO A 244 -17.05 -16.34 -8.12
C PRO A 244 -17.81 -16.38 -6.78
N LEU A 245 -17.89 -15.23 -6.11
CA LEU A 245 -18.74 -15.02 -4.96
C LEU A 245 -20.21 -15.19 -5.38
N THR A 246 -20.99 -15.91 -4.58
CA THR A 246 -22.44 -15.92 -4.71
C THR A 246 -23.03 -14.52 -4.44
N ALA A 247 -24.31 -14.32 -4.71
CA ALA A 247 -24.97 -13.03 -4.44
C ALA A 247 -24.92 -12.65 -2.96
N SER A 248 -25.15 -13.63 -2.07
CA SER A 248 -25.11 -13.41 -0.62
C SER A 248 -23.69 -13.14 -0.09
N GLU A 249 -22.69 -13.90 -0.57
CA GLU A 249 -21.29 -13.66 -0.22
C GLU A 249 -20.82 -12.28 -0.69
N PHE A 250 -21.20 -11.87 -1.91
CA PHE A 250 -20.88 -10.55 -2.43
C PHE A 250 -21.55 -9.43 -1.61
N SER A 251 -22.83 -9.56 -1.28
CA SER A 251 -23.54 -8.59 -0.44
C SER A 251 -22.90 -8.45 0.94
N ASN A 252 -22.51 -9.57 1.57
CA ASN A 252 -21.78 -9.57 2.84
C ASN A 252 -20.41 -8.93 2.69
N ALA A 253 -19.67 -9.21 1.60
CA ALA A 253 -18.41 -8.57 1.31
C ALA A 253 -18.58 -7.04 1.20
N MET A 254 -19.53 -6.54 0.42
CA MET A 254 -19.79 -5.10 0.28
C MET A 254 -20.08 -4.45 1.65
N SER A 255 -20.92 -5.08 2.46
CA SER A 255 -21.23 -4.57 3.80
C SER A 255 -19.99 -4.44 4.70
N LYS A 256 -19.09 -5.42 4.66
CA LYS A 256 -17.82 -5.38 5.44
C LYS A 256 -16.83 -4.37 4.87
N LEU A 257 -16.67 -4.37 3.55
CA LEU A 257 -15.69 -3.54 2.86
C LEU A 257 -16.06 -2.05 2.87
N SER A 258 -17.35 -1.71 3.03
CA SER A 258 -17.81 -0.32 3.17
C SER A 258 -17.30 0.39 4.45
N TYR A 259 -16.72 -0.33 5.40
CA TYR A 259 -15.98 0.27 6.51
C TYR A 259 -14.58 0.73 6.12
N GLU A 260 -14.05 0.22 5.00
CA GLU A 260 -12.73 0.60 4.46
C GLU A 260 -12.86 1.58 3.32
N TRP A 261 -13.78 1.31 2.39
CA TRP A 261 -14.02 2.10 1.19
C TRP A 261 -15.38 2.75 1.24
N ALA A 262 -15.39 4.07 1.46
CA ALA A 262 -16.60 4.85 1.65
C ALA A 262 -17.51 4.89 0.40
N SER A 263 -16.95 4.64 -0.77
CA SER A 263 -17.65 4.55 -2.07
C SER A 263 -18.51 3.29 -2.21
N LEU A 264 -18.34 2.31 -1.31
CA LEU A 264 -19.07 1.04 -1.38
C LEU A 264 -20.43 1.09 -0.68
N PRO A 265 -21.45 0.37 -1.19
CA PRO A 265 -22.71 0.22 -0.49
C PRO A 265 -22.52 -0.53 0.85
N PRO A 266 -23.30 -0.21 1.89
CA PRO A 266 -24.51 0.63 1.90
C PRO A 266 -24.26 2.14 2.07
N GLY A 267 -23.01 2.64 1.97
CA GLY A 267 -22.74 4.07 2.06
C GLY A 267 -22.78 4.59 3.50
N ARG A 268 -21.77 4.24 4.30
CA ARG A 268 -21.76 4.49 5.76
C ARG A 268 -21.46 5.94 6.14
N TYR A 269 -20.89 6.72 5.22
CA TYR A 269 -20.28 8.02 5.55
C TYR A 269 -20.96 9.19 4.86
N GLY A 270 -22.20 9.00 4.34
CA GLY A 270 -22.98 10.07 3.72
C GLY A 270 -22.45 10.55 2.37
N GLN A 271 -21.53 9.80 1.77
CA GLN A 271 -20.94 10.12 0.47
C GLN A 271 -21.74 9.46 -0.67
N PRO A 272 -21.62 9.99 -1.90
CA PRO A 272 -22.13 9.30 -3.08
C PRO A 272 -21.48 7.93 -3.20
N THR A 273 -22.31 6.89 -3.30
CA THR A 273 -21.86 5.50 -3.44
C THR A 273 -22.42 4.88 -4.71
N LYS A 274 -21.74 3.83 -5.17
CA LYS A 274 -22.33 2.95 -6.18
C LYS A 274 -23.48 2.15 -5.55
N THR A 275 -24.51 1.84 -6.33
CA THR A 275 -25.58 0.96 -5.85
C THR A 275 -25.09 -0.49 -5.75
N ALA A 276 -25.72 -1.30 -4.88
CA ALA A 276 -25.40 -2.71 -4.78
C ALA A 276 -25.57 -3.45 -6.13
N SER A 277 -26.55 -3.05 -6.92
CA SER A 277 -26.79 -3.61 -8.27
C SER A 277 -25.63 -3.27 -9.22
N GLN A 278 -25.16 -2.02 -9.27
CA GLN A 278 -24.02 -1.61 -10.09
C GLN A 278 -22.75 -2.37 -9.70
N MET A 279 -22.50 -2.49 -8.39
CA MET A 279 -21.34 -3.23 -7.88
C MET A 279 -21.41 -4.70 -8.27
N ARG A 280 -22.56 -5.34 -8.10
CA ARG A 280 -22.75 -6.75 -8.48
C ARG A 280 -22.60 -6.97 -9.98
N ALA A 281 -23.19 -6.10 -10.81
CA ALA A 281 -23.05 -6.16 -12.26
C ALA A 281 -21.59 -6.03 -12.70
N THR A 282 -20.84 -5.09 -12.12
CA THR A 282 -19.40 -4.92 -12.39
C THR A 282 -18.62 -6.17 -11.97
N TYR A 283 -18.86 -6.69 -10.78
CA TYR A 283 -18.19 -7.91 -10.33
C TYR A 283 -18.47 -9.09 -11.27
N CYS A 284 -19.74 -9.33 -11.60
CA CYS A 284 -20.12 -10.45 -12.46
C CYS A 284 -19.62 -10.33 -13.90
N SER A 285 -19.50 -9.13 -14.43
CA SER A 285 -18.92 -8.92 -15.77
C SER A 285 -17.45 -9.33 -15.86
N ILE A 286 -16.75 -9.33 -14.73
CA ILE A 286 -15.33 -9.69 -14.65
C ILE A 286 -15.16 -11.14 -14.18
N ALA A 287 -15.94 -11.57 -13.19
CA ALA A 287 -15.86 -12.89 -12.59
C ALA A 287 -16.60 -13.98 -13.37
N GLY A 288 -17.44 -13.63 -14.33
CA GLY A 288 -18.22 -14.59 -15.14
C GLY A 288 -19.41 -15.18 -14.40
N CYS A 289 -20.21 -14.38 -13.67
CA CYS A 289 -21.38 -14.86 -12.94
C CYS A 289 -22.71 -14.20 -13.30
#